data_863ca979630d8270552df767af9d5eda
#
_entry.id   863ca979630d8270552df767af9d5eda
#
_cell.length_a   1.000
_cell.length_b   1.000
_cell.length_c   1.000
_cell.angle_alpha   90.00
_cell.angle_beta   90.00
_cell.angle_gamma   90.00
#
_symmetry.space_group_name_H-M   'P 1'
#
loop_
_entity.id
_entity.type
_entity.pdbx_description
1 polymer ?
#
loop_
_entity_poly.entity_id
_entity_poly.type
_entity_poly.pdbx_seq_one_letter_code
_entity_poly.pdbx_strand_id
1 'polypeptide(L)'
;MKIAEVKERLQKATLEEFIQLKQELASDTRKGVHTLFRQTERRFALEEQQRIDFKERLAFEDEYRQQGYVRIAGVDEVGRGPLAGPVVAAAVILPDGFYHPGLTDSKQMSKVQRQAALKHLQEVAEIAIGIIEPAEIDEINIYQASKRAMQDAVHQLQPDALLVDAMTLDDDTPQLSLIKGDARSVSIAAASVVAKETRDAMMEQYAIEYPGYGFETHAGYGTPIHLQALDTLGVTPIHRKTFRPVKERL
;
A
#
# COMPACT_ATOMS: atom_id res chain seq x y z
N MET A 1 -19.11 29.60 26.91
CA MET A 1 -18.14 29.30 25.83
C MET A 1 -18.77 29.60 24.47
N LYS A 2 -18.04 30.24 23.52
CA LYS A 2 -18.51 30.46 22.14
C LYS A 2 -18.43 29.14 21.33
N ILE A 3 -19.29 28.98 20.31
CA ILE A 3 -19.29 27.76 19.48
C ILE A 3 -17.92 27.52 18.80
N ALA A 4 -17.22 28.58 18.42
CA ALA A 4 -15.89 28.49 17.83
C ALA A 4 -14.85 27.90 18.83
N GLU A 5 -14.91 28.28 20.09
CA GLU A 5 -14.04 27.74 21.15
C GLU A 5 -14.36 26.27 21.43
N VAL A 6 -15.65 25.88 21.41
CA VAL A 6 -16.06 24.46 21.53
C VAL A 6 -15.49 23.66 20.37
N LYS A 7 -15.60 24.17 19.13
CA LYS A 7 -15.05 23.50 17.93
C LYS A 7 -13.56 23.28 18.05
N GLU A 8 -12.78 24.31 18.43
CA GLU A 8 -11.32 24.22 18.56
C GLU A 8 -10.92 23.19 19.64
N ARG A 9 -11.55 23.21 20.80
CA ARG A 9 -11.32 22.20 21.86
C ARG A 9 -11.61 20.78 21.35
N LEU A 10 -12.76 20.58 20.70
CA LEU A 10 -13.18 19.27 20.19
C LEU A 10 -12.26 18.74 19.07
N GLN A 11 -11.68 19.61 18.24
CA GLN A 11 -10.76 19.17 17.20
C GLN A 11 -9.49 18.52 17.74
N LYS A 12 -9.00 18.97 18.91
CA LYS A 12 -7.77 18.50 19.55
C LYS A 12 -8.02 17.55 20.72
N ALA A 13 -9.29 17.39 21.13
CA ALA A 13 -9.64 16.64 22.32
C ALA A 13 -9.31 15.15 22.20
N THR A 14 -8.80 14.58 23.27
CA THR A 14 -8.82 13.13 23.55
C THR A 14 -10.24 12.67 23.86
N LEU A 15 -10.47 11.36 23.90
CA LEU A 15 -11.77 10.80 24.27
C LEU A 15 -12.18 11.24 25.70
N GLU A 16 -11.24 11.26 26.64
CA GLU A 16 -11.47 11.68 28.02
C GLU A 16 -11.87 13.16 28.09
N GLU A 17 -11.12 14.04 27.42
CA GLU A 17 -11.43 15.46 27.32
C GLU A 17 -12.78 15.72 26.64
N PHE A 18 -13.13 14.92 25.65
CA PHE A 18 -14.44 14.98 24.99
C PHE A 18 -15.57 14.64 25.96
N ILE A 19 -15.42 13.56 26.75
CA ILE A 19 -16.42 13.15 27.76
C ILE A 19 -16.60 14.25 28.79
N GLN A 20 -15.51 14.83 29.30
CA GLN A 20 -15.54 15.94 30.25
C GLN A 20 -16.25 17.17 29.66
N LEU A 21 -15.87 17.60 28.46
CA LEU A 21 -16.48 18.75 27.79
C LEU A 21 -17.98 18.54 27.51
N LYS A 22 -18.38 17.31 27.19
CA LYS A 22 -19.77 16.95 26.97
C LYS A 22 -20.57 17.03 28.29
N GLN A 23 -19.96 16.68 29.43
CA GLN A 23 -20.57 16.85 30.76
C GLN A 23 -20.68 18.33 31.16
N GLU A 24 -19.58 19.11 30.96
CA GLU A 24 -19.58 20.56 31.24
C GLU A 24 -20.67 21.33 30.46
N LEU A 25 -20.96 20.90 29.24
CA LEU A 25 -21.94 21.53 28.35
C LEU A 25 -23.28 20.74 28.25
N ALA A 26 -23.59 19.88 29.22
CA ALA A 26 -24.77 19.05 29.18
C ALA A 26 -26.11 19.84 29.14
N SER A 27 -26.11 21.06 29.69
CA SER A 27 -27.25 21.99 29.66
C SER A 27 -27.28 22.92 28.45
N ASP A 28 -26.32 22.82 27.54
CA ASP A 28 -26.24 23.68 26.35
C ASP A 28 -27.21 23.18 25.26
N THR A 29 -28.24 23.97 24.98
CA THR A 29 -29.30 23.63 24.02
C THR A 29 -29.00 24.08 22.57
N ARG A 30 -27.85 24.69 22.31
CA ARG A 30 -27.51 25.20 20.99
C ARG A 30 -27.27 24.09 19.97
N LYS A 31 -28.05 24.11 18.89
CA LYS A 31 -27.91 23.11 17.79
C LYS A 31 -26.48 22.95 17.28
N GLY A 32 -25.69 24.05 17.20
CA GLY A 32 -24.31 24.02 16.76
C GLY A 32 -23.41 23.18 17.68
N VAL A 33 -23.59 23.28 19.00
CA VAL A 33 -22.84 22.46 19.98
C VAL A 33 -23.18 20.99 19.85
N HIS A 34 -24.48 20.65 19.74
CA HIS A 34 -24.91 19.26 19.53
C HIS A 34 -24.42 18.66 18.21
N THR A 35 -24.32 19.48 17.16
CA THR A 35 -23.75 19.03 15.88
C THR A 35 -22.27 18.71 16.02
N LEU A 36 -21.49 19.56 16.70
CA LEU A 36 -20.08 19.32 16.98
C LEU A 36 -19.86 18.05 17.82
N PHE A 37 -20.67 17.83 18.84
CA PHE A 37 -20.60 16.59 19.64
C PHE A 37 -20.82 15.35 18.79
N ARG A 38 -21.87 15.33 17.95
CA ARG A 38 -22.14 14.19 17.05
C ARG A 38 -21.02 13.95 16.05
N GLN A 39 -20.41 15.00 15.53
CA GLN A 39 -19.25 14.87 14.63
C GLN A 39 -18.06 14.27 15.37
N THR A 40 -17.79 14.71 16.60
CA THR A 40 -16.69 14.20 17.41
C THR A 40 -16.92 12.75 17.85
N GLU A 41 -18.16 12.40 18.24
CA GLU A 41 -18.53 11.00 18.53
C GLU A 41 -18.30 10.08 17.33
N ARG A 42 -18.70 10.52 16.12
CA ARG A 42 -18.46 9.77 14.88
C ARG A 42 -16.97 9.61 14.60
N ARG A 43 -16.15 10.65 14.86
CA ARG A 43 -14.72 10.56 14.73
C ARG A 43 -14.14 9.48 15.64
N PHE A 44 -14.43 9.51 16.93
CA PHE A 44 -13.94 8.52 17.88
C PHE A 44 -14.44 7.09 17.58
N ALA A 45 -15.70 6.96 17.17
CA ALA A 45 -16.23 5.66 16.75
C ALA A 45 -15.50 5.11 15.53
N LEU A 46 -15.15 5.96 14.56
CA LEU A 46 -14.36 5.58 13.39
C LEU A 46 -12.93 5.20 13.76
N GLU A 47 -12.28 5.99 14.61
CA GLU A 47 -10.91 5.73 15.10
C GLU A 47 -10.86 4.38 15.86
N GLU A 48 -11.85 4.09 16.70
CA GLU A 48 -11.92 2.81 17.41
C GLU A 48 -12.17 1.64 16.46
N GLN A 49 -13.08 1.79 15.48
CA GLN A 49 -13.31 0.76 14.47
C GLN A 49 -12.04 0.48 13.68
N GLN A 50 -11.32 1.52 13.24
CA GLN A 50 -10.05 1.35 12.54
C GLN A 50 -9.01 0.63 13.39
N ARG A 51 -8.99 0.86 14.70
CA ARG A 51 -8.10 0.16 15.63
C ARG A 51 -8.44 -1.32 15.76
N ILE A 52 -9.73 -1.63 15.84
CA ILE A 52 -10.21 -3.02 15.87
C ILE A 52 -9.88 -3.73 14.57
N ASP A 53 -10.22 -3.15 13.42
CA ASP A 53 -9.95 -3.72 12.09
C ASP A 53 -8.45 -3.93 11.87
N PHE A 54 -7.63 -2.99 12.32
CA PHE A 54 -6.17 -3.11 12.24
C PHE A 54 -5.65 -4.28 13.08
N LYS A 55 -6.16 -4.43 14.31
CA LYS A 55 -5.79 -5.53 15.19
C LYS A 55 -6.21 -6.89 14.63
N GLU A 56 -7.41 -6.97 14.04
CA GLU A 56 -7.86 -8.20 13.40
C GLU A 56 -6.96 -8.62 12.24
N ARG A 57 -6.44 -7.65 11.47
CA ARG A 57 -5.53 -7.91 10.35
C ARG A 57 -4.09 -8.24 10.79
N LEU A 58 -3.72 -8.02 12.04
CA LEU A 58 -2.45 -8.50 12.62
C LEU A 58 -2.50 -9.98 13.04
N ALA A 59 -3.64 -10.66 12.89
CA ALA A 59 -3.82 -12.02 13.37
C ALA A 59 -2.80 -13.01 12.79
N PHE A 60 -2.40 -12.87 11.53
CA PHE A 60 -1.40 -13.73 10.89
C PHE A 60 0.00 -13.47 11.44
N GLU A 61 0.38 -12.21 11.59
CA GLU A 61 1.65 -11.82 12.21
C GLU A 61 1.71 -12.30 13.66
N ASP A 62 0.63 -12.16 14.43
CA ASP A 62 0.54 -12.60 15.81
C ASP A 62 0.60 -14.13 15.95
N GLU A 63 0.00 -14.89 15.03
CA GLU A 63 0.09 -16.35 14.97
C GLU A 63 1.55 -16.79 14.80
N TYR A 64 2.28 -16.19 13.86
CA TYR A 64 3.69 -16.49 13.65
C TYR A 64 4.56 -16.07 14.84
N ARG A 65 4.29 -14.93 15.48
CA ARG A 65 4.98 -14.51 16.72
C ARG A 65 4.78 -15.50 17.87
N GLN A 66 3.56 -16.04 18.02
CA GLN A 66 3.28 -17.09 19.03
C GLN A 66 4.06 -18.38 18.77
N GLN A 67 4.42 -18.67 17.52
CA GLN A 67 5.27 -19.79 17.13
C GLN A 67 6.78 -19.50 17.34
N GLY A 68 7.14 -18.26 17.75
CA GLY A 68 8.51 -17.85 18.04
C GLY A 68 9.23 -17.12 16.91
N TYR A 69 8.57 -16.83 15.79
CA TYR A 69 9.14 -16.02 14.71
C TYR A 69 9.13 -14.55 15.11
N VAL A 70 10.24 -13.85 14.84
CA VAL A 70 10.44 -12.43 15.22
C VAL A 70 10.41 -11.53 13.99
N ARG A 71 11.10 -11.94 12.93
CA ARG A 71 11.27 -11.18 11.68
C ARG A 71 10.28 -11.66 10.61
N ILE A 72 9.02 -11.26 10.73
CA ILE A 72 7.95 -11.68 9.83
C ILE A 72 7.82 -10.63 8.73
N ALA A 73 8.12 -11.00 7.47
CA ALA A 73 7.99 -10.11 6.33
C ALA A 73 6.65 -10.31 5.61
N GLY A 74 5.91 -9.22 5.40
CA GLY A 74 4.85 -9.15 4.41
C GLY A 74 5.44 -8.89 3.02
N VAL A 75 4.93 -9.55 1.99
CA VAL A 75 5.44 -9.47 0.62
C VAL A 75 4.28 -9.28 -0.37
N ASP A 76 4.40 -8.29 -1.24
CA ASP A 76 3.43 -8.00 -2.31
C ASP A 76 4.13 -7.45 -3.56
N GLU A 77 3.50 -7.55 -4.73
CA GLU A 77 3.98 -7.02 -5.98
C GLU A 77 2.98 -6.09 -6.68
N VAL A 78 3.51 -5.25 -7.55
CA VAL A 78 2.73 -4.38 -8.43
C VAL A 78 3.30 -4.37 -9.84
N GLY A 79 2.44 -4.14 -10.82
CA GLY A 79 2.91 -3.96 -12.19
C GLY A 79 2.86 -5.23 -13.04
N ARG A 80 2.02 -6.22 -12.74
CA ARG A 80 1.85 -7.43 -13.56
C ARG A 80 1.13 -7.16 -14.88
N GLY A 81 0.08 -6.35 -14.85
CA GLY A 81 -0.78 -6.09 -16.00
C GLY A 81 -0.35 -5.01 -17.01
N PRO A 82 0.48 -4.02 -16.65
CA PRO A 82 0.91 -2.97 -17.58
C PRO A 82 1.68 -3.50 -18.79
N LEU A 83 1.59 -2.76 -19.91
CA LEU A 83 2.30 -3.00 -21.17
C LEU A 83 3.73 -2.44 -21.14
N ALA A 84 4.01 -1.53 -20.20
CA ALA A 84 5.31 -0.87 -20.05
C ALA A 84 5.72 -0.76 -18.58
N GLY A 85 7.03 -0.68 -18.36
CA GLY A 85 7.65 -0.55 -17.05
C GLY A 85 7.86 -1.89 -16.34
N PRO A 86 8.62 -1.87 -15.22
CA PRO A 86 8.99 -3.07 -14.47
C PRO A 86 7.82 -3.67 -13.69
N VAL A 87 7.99 -4.90 -13.22
CA VAL A 87 7.31 -5.41 -12.04
C VAL A 87 8.15 -5.08 -10.81
N VAL A 88 7.49 -4.59 -9.77
CA VAL A 88 8.12 -4.20 -8.51
C VAL A 88 7.47 -4.95 -7.38
N ALA A 89 8.27 -5.59 -6.53
CA ALA A 89 7.83 -6.21 -5.29
C ALA A 89 8.49 -5.51 -4.10
N ALA A 90 7.83 -5.58 -2.95
CA ALA A 90 8.40 -5.16 -1.69
C ALA A 90 8.27 -6.25 -0.65
N ALA A 91 9.25 -6.32 0.26
CA ALA A 91 9.17 -7.05 1.51
C ALA A 91 9.27 -6.04 2.66
N VAL A 92 8.40 -6.17 3.67
CA VAL A 92 8.34 -5.24 4.79
C VAL A 92 8.23 -6.01 6.10
N ILE A 93 9.16 -5.73 7.03
CA ILE A 93 9.10 -6.21 8.42
C ILE A 93 8.67 -5.05 9.30
N LEU A 94 7.54 -5.21 9.97
CA LEU A 94 6.99 -4.20 10.85
C LEU A 94 7.52 -4.38 12.28
N PRO A 95 7.89 -3.29 12.99
CA PRO A 95 8.30 -3.37 14.39
C PRO A 95 7.10 -3.74 15.28
N ASP A 96 7.42 -4.23 16.49
CA ASP A 96 6.41 -4.46 17.51
C ASP A 96 5.65 -3.18 17.83
N GLY A 97 4.35 -3.30 18.01
CA GLY A 97 3.48 -2.16 18.32
C GLY A 97 3.24 -1.21 17.15
N PHE A 98 3.64 -1.57 15.92
CA PHE A 98 3.33 -0.76 14.74
C PHE A 98 1.83 -0.51 14.62
N TYR A 99 1.46 0.74 14.41
CA TYR A 99 0.10 1.16 14.13
C TYR A 99 0.07 2.31 13.12
N HIS A 100 -0.67 2.13 12.05
CA HIS A 100 -0.96 3.18 11.07
C HIS A 100 -2.45 3.10 10.69
N PRO A 101 -3.29 4.03 11.17
CA PRO A 101 -4.71 4.00 10.89
C PRO A 101 -4.99 4.13 9.38
N GLY A 102 -5.84 3.26 8.86
CA GLY A 102 -6.23 3.26 7.45
C GLY A 102 -5.24 2.60 6.49
N LEU A 103 -4.13 2.02 6.98
CA LEU A 103 -3.26 1.19 6.14
C LEU A 103 -4.05 -0.06 5.70
N THR A 104 -4.20 -0.26 4.40
CA THR A 104 -4.93 -1.37 3.77
C THR A 104 -4.42 -1.57 2.34
N ASP A 105 -5.10 -2.40 1.53
CA ASP A 105 -4.85 -2.54 0.09
C ASP A 105 -4.61 -1.17 -0.57
N SER A 106 -3.45 -1.02 -1.19
CA SER A 106 -2.99 0.25 -1.78
C SER A 106 -3.95 0.83 -2.84
N LYS A 107 -4.75 -0.02 -3.48
CA LYS A 107 -5.76 0.39 -4.48
C LYS A 107 -7.00 1.04 -3.84
N GLN A 108 -7.25 0.77 -2.54
CA GLN A 108 -8.33 1.39 -1.76
C GLN A 108 -7.90 2.70 -1.09
N MET A 109 -6.61 3.00 -1.08
CA MET A 109 -6.04 4.21 -0.49
C MET A 109 -5.89 5.32 -1.53
N SER A 110 -6.18 6.56 -1.15
CA SER A 110 -5.83 7.73 -1.95
C SER A 110 -4.29 7.92 -2.00
N LYS A 111 -3.78 8.62 -3.03
CA LYS A 111 -2.34 8.92 -3.15
C LYS A 111 -1.78 9.58 -1.87
N VAL A 112 -2.52 10.53 -1.29
CA VAL A 112 -2.11 11.21 -0.05
C VAL A 112 -1.98 10.24 1.13
N GLN A 113 -2.93 9.32 1.27
CA GLN A 113 -2.88 8.29 2.32
C GLN A 113 -1.71 7.34 2.12
N ARG A 114 -1.47 6.86 0.88
CA ARG A 114 -0.32 5.99 0.58
C ARG A 114 1.01 6.67 0.86
N GLN A 115 1.17 7.93 0.47
CA GLN A 115 2.39 8.71 0.73
C GLN A 115 2.63 8.93 2.24
N ALA A 116 1.57 9.19 3.01
CA ALA A 116 1.68 9.29 4.47
C ALA A 116 2.08 7.95 5.11
N ALA A 117 1.49 6.84 4.63
CA ALA A 117 1.85 5.50 5.08
C ALA A 117 3.28 5.14 4.70
N LEU A 118 3.70 5.38 3.45
CA LEU A 118 5.07 5.15 2.99
C LEU A 118 6.09 5.90 3.85
N LYS A 119 5.85 7.19 4.12
CA LYS A 119 6.73 7.99 4.98
C LYS A 119 6.87 7.37 6.37
N HIS A 120 5.78 6.99 7.00
CA HIS A 120 5.81 6.34 8.32
C HIS A 120 6.56 5.01 8.27
N LEU A 121 6.30 4.17 7.24
CA LEU A 121 6.99 2.90 7.06
C LEU A 121 8.50 3.09 6.89
N GLN A 122 8.94 4.08 6.12
CA GLN A 122 10.37 4.40 5.93
C GLN A 122 11.07 4.84 7.22
N GLU A 123 10.34 5.40 8.18
CA GLU A 123 10.88 5.84 9.47
C GLU A 123 11.04 4.68 10.47
N VAL A 124 10.20 3.63 10.37
CA VAL A 124 10.11 2.64 11.46
C VAL A 124 10.23 1.17 11.03
N ALA A 125 10.01 0.84 9.75
CA ALA A 125 10.01 -0.53 9.25
C ALA A 125 11.31 -0.88 8.52
N GLU A 126 11.64 -2.18 8.45
CA GLU A 126 12.64 -2.67 7.52
C GLU A 126 11.98 -2.92 6.17
N ILE A 127 12.54 -2.35 5.12
CA ILE A 127 11.98 -2.37 3.77
C ILE A 127 13.03 -2.83 2.77
N ALA A 128 12.66 -3.76 1.92
CA ALA A 128 13.45 -4.10 0.73
C ALA A 128 12.57 -4.16 -0.51
N ILE A 129 13.18 -3.92 -1.66
CA ILE A 129 12.50 -3.82 -2.95
C ILE A 129 13.21 -4.71 -3.96
N GLY A 130 12.42 -5.49 -4.69
CA GLY A 130 12.87 -6.25 -5.86
C GLY A 130 12.23 -5.68 -7.12
N ILE A 131 13.03 -5.54 -8.17
CA ILE A 131 12.62 -4.94 -9.45
C ILE A 131 13.06 -5.86 -10.58
N ILE A 132 12.12 -6.23 -11.44
CA ILE A 132 12.42 -6.97 -12.67
C ILE A 132 12.01 -6.13 -13.87
N GLU A 133 12.99 -5.84 -14.72
CA GLU A 133 12.83 -4.97 -15.88
C GLU A 133 12.08 -5.63 -17.05
N PRO A 134 11.48 -4.85 -17.96
CA PRO A 134 10.69 -5.37 -19.08
C PRO A 134 11.40 -6.40 -19.94
N ALA A 135 12.68 -6.25 -20.20
CA ALA A 135 13.46 -7.21 -21.00
C ALA A 135 13.47 -8.59 -20.35
N GLU A 136 13.70 -8.65 -19.04
CA GLU A 136 13.68 -9.90 -18.28
C GLU A 136 12.26 -10.48 -18.13
N ILE A 137 11.24 -9.62 -17.99
CA ILE A 137 9.83 -10.07 -18.02
C ILE A 137 9.54 -10.80 -19.35
N ASP A 138 10.04 -10.30 -20.46
CA ASP A 138 9.87 -10.91 -21.78
C ASP A 138 10.59 -12.27 -21.90
N GLU A 139 11.68 -12.47 -21.19
CA GLU A 139 12.44 -13.74 -21.17
C GLU A 139 11.78 -14.81 -20.30
N ILE A 140 11.41 -14.46 -19.05
CA ILE A 140 10.99 -15.45 -18.05
C ILE A 140 9.46 -15.49 -17.82
N ASN A 141 8.69 -14.65 -18.46
CA ASN A 141 7.29 -14.32 -18.31
C ASN A 141 6.92 -13.61 -16.99
N ILE A 142 5.75 -12.98 -16.98
CA ILE A 142 5.32 -12.10 -15.86
C ILE A 142 5.12 -12.86 -14.54
N TYR A 143 4.73 -14.12 -14.55
CA TYR A 143 4.56 -14.91 -13.34
C TYR A 143 5.90 -15.16 -12.66
N GLN A 144 6.90 -15.63 -13.41
CA GLN A 144 8.24 -15.87 -12.91
C GLN A 144 8.95 -14.55 -12.51
N ALA A 145 8.74 -13.48 -13.30
CA ALA A 145 9.27 -12.17 -12.97
C ALA A 145 8.70 -11.61 -11.64
N SER A 146 7.39 -11.77 -11.40
CA SER A 146 6.78 -11.39 -10.11
C SER A 146 7.37 -12.18 -8.95
N LYS A 147 7.47 -13.50 -9.12
CA LYS A 147 8.04 -14.40 -8.10
C LYS A 147 9.49 -14.04 -7.79
N ARG A 148 10.30 -13.78 -8.81
CA ARG A 148 11.70 -13.38 -8.66
C ARG A 148 11.84 -12.02 -7.99
N ALA A 149 11.02 -11.02 -8.36
CA ALA A 149 11.02 -9.72 -7.69
C ALA A 149 10.72 -9.85 -6.19
N MET A 150 9.76 -10.69 -5.81
CA MET A 150 9.47 -10.99 -4.40
C MET A 150 10.65 -11.66 -3.70
N GLN A 151 11.27 -12.67 -4.33
CA GLN A 151 12.44 -13.34 -3.77
C GLN A 151 13.63 -12.39 -3.58
N ASP A 152 13.89 -11.52 -4.55
CA ASP A 152 14.97 -10.53 -4.47
C ASP A 152 14.75 -9.54 -3.31
N ALA A 153 13.49 -9.15 -3.04
CA ALA A 153 13.16 -8.32 -1.88
C ALA A 153 13.34 -9.10 -0.57
N VAL A 154 12.85 -10.33 -0.48
CA VAL A 154 12.97 -11.20 0.71
C VAL A 154 14.42 -11.48 1.08
N HIS A 155 15.25 -11.83 0.10
CA HIS A 155 16.67 -12.15 0.33
C HIS A 155 17.48 -10.99 0.91
N GLN A 156 17.09 -9.74 0.65
CA GLN A 156 17.74 -8.56 1.23
C GLN A 156 17.45 -8.41 2.73
N LEU A 157 16.25 -8.82 3.19
CA LEU A 157 15.85 -8.70 4.60
C LEU A 157 16.19 -9.92 5.46
N GLN A 158 16.30 -11.10 4.85
CA GLN A 158 16.51 -12.38 5.56
C GLN A 158 15.53 -12.58 6.73
N PRO A 159 14.21 -12.62 6.48
CA PRO A 159 13.20 -12.80 7.52
C PRO A 159 13.16 -14.24 8.06
N ASP A 160 12.55 -14.42 9.24
CA ASP A 160 12.33 -15.75 9.84
C ASP A 160 11.09 -16.42 9.27
N ALA A 161 10.11 -15.63 8.77
CA ALA A 161 8.86 -16.11 8.18
C ALA A 161 8.30 -15.10 7.19
N LEU A 162 7.44 -15.59 6.28
CA LEU A 162 6.84 -14.79 5.20
C LEU A 162 5.32 -14.88 5.21
N LEU A 163 4.67 -13.74 5.01
CA LEU A 163 3.28 -13.62 4.61
C LEU A 163 3.26 -13.06 3.17
N VAL A 164 2.84 -13.85 2.19
CA VAL A 164 2.98 -13.51 0.76
C VAL A 164 1.61 -13.34 0.12
N ASP A 165 1.40 -12.27 -0.64
CA ASP A 165 0.16 -12.12 -1.40
C ASP A 165 0.12 -13.11 -2.56
N ALA A 166 -0.89 -13.98 -2.55
CA ALA A 166 -1.33 -14.89 -3.62
C ALA A 166 -0.25 -15.77 -4.28
N MET A 167 1.01 -15.79 -3.78
CA MET A 167 2.10 -16.60 -4.33
C MET A 167 2.79 -17.42 -3.24
N THR A 168 3.42 -18.52 -3.68
CA THR A 168 4.39 -19.28 -2.89
C THR A 168 5.76 -19.10 -3.54
N LEU A 169 6.76 -18.69 -2.76
CA LEU A 169 8.11 -18.48 -3.23
C LEU A 169 8.91 -19.77 -3.18
N ASP A 170 9.90 -19.93 -4.08
CA ASP A 170 10.88 -21.02 -4.00
C ASP A 170 11.97 -20.62 -2.99
N ASP A 171 11.61 -20.69 -1.71
CA ASP A 171 12.42 -20.28 -0.57
C ASP A 171 12.09 -21.20 0.61
N ASP A 172 13.10 -21.63 1.37
CA ASP A 172 12.95 -22.55 2.49
C ASP A 172 12.39 -21.86 3.76
N THR A 173 12.28 -20.50 3.75
CA THR A 173 11.69 -19.74 4.83
C THR A 173 10.22 -20.12 5.02
N PRO A 174 9.79 -20.44 6.25
CA PRO A 174 8.39 -20.70 6.56
C PRO A 174 7.47 -19.61 6.02
N GLN A 175 6.48 -19.99 5.21
CA GLN A 175 5.67 -19.02 4.50
C GLN A 175 4.19 -19.39 4.45
N LEU A 176 3.33 -18.36 4.42
CA LEU A 176 1.90 -18.47 4.21
C LEU A 176 1.47 -17.60 3.04
N SER A 177 0.92 -18.22 2.00
CA SER A 177 0.30 -17.51 0.88
C SER A 177 -1.14 -17.14 1.21
N LEU A 178 -1.47 -15.86 1.09
CA LEU A 178 -2.79 -15.31 1.41
C LEU A 178 -3.42 -14.69 0.17
N ILE A 179 -4.52 -15.26 -0.32
CA ILE A 179 -5.31 -14.63 -1.39
C ILE A 179 -5.90 -13.32 -0.85
N LYS A 180 -5.66 -12.20 -1.57
CA LYS A 180 -5.97 -10.83 -1.12
C LYS A 180 -5.31 -10.52 0.23
N GLY A 181 -4.04 -10.88 0.36
CA GLY A 181 -3.27 -10.69 1.58
C GLY A 181 -3.15 -9.23 1.97
N ASP A 182 -3.05 -8.33 0.99
CA ASP A 182 -3.05 -6.87 1.14
C ASP A 182 -4.26 -6.30 1.90
N ALA A 183 -5.42 -6.95 1.80
CA ALA A 183 -6.61 -6.61 2.58
C ALA A 183 -6.68 -7.33 3.94
N ARG A 184 -5.87 -8.37 4.20
CA ARG A 184 -6.02 -9.30 5.33
C ARG A 184 -4.86 -9.29 6.32
N SER A 185 -3.66 -8.92 5.88
CA SER A 185 -2.43 -8.83 6.68
C SER A 185 -1.90 -7.39 6.65
N VAL A 186 -1.45 -6.89 7.78
CA VAL A 186 -0.91 -5.52 7.88
C VAL A 186 0.46 -5.43 7.21
N SER A 187 1.30 -6.44 7.35
CA SER A 187 2.63 -6.45 6.72
C SER A 187 2.54 -6.57 5.20
N ILE A 188 1.59 -7.36 4.66
CA ILE A 188 1.35 -7.42 3.21
C ILE A 188 0.78 -6.08 2.72
N ALA A 189 -0.15 -5.45 3.45
CA ALA A 189 -0.65 -4.12 3.11
C ALA A 189 0.46 -3.07 3.07
N ALA A 190 1.40 -3.14 4.01
CA ALA A 190 2.59 -2.28 4.02
C ALA A 190 3.45 -2.51 2.77
N ALA A 191 3.72 -3.76 2.41
CA ALA A 191 4.45 -4.13 1.19
C ALA A 191 3.73 -3.63 -0.07
N SER A 192 2.40 -3.78 -0.14
CA SER A 192 1.57 -3.25 -1.23
C SER A 192 1.75 -1.75 -1.44
N VAL A 193 1.72 -0.96 -0.36
CA VAL A 193 1.93 0.49 -0.42
C VAL A 193 3.34 0.83 -0.89
N VAL A 194 4.37 0.17 -0.34
CA VAL A 194 5.78 0.39 -0.72
C VAL A 194 6.00 0.07 -2.20
N ALA A 195 5.59 -1.11 -2.66
CA ALA A 195 5.73 -1.52 -4.05
C ALA A 195 5.00 -0.55 -4.99
N LYS A 196 3.77 -0.15 -4.63
CA LYS A 196 2.93 0.77 -5.43
C LYS A 196 3.57 2.15 -5.58
N GLU A 197 3.96 2.79 -4.48
CA GLU A 197 4.54 4.13 -4.55
C GLU A 197 5.92 4.12 -5.24
N THR A 198 6.72 3.06 -5.04
CA THR A 198 7.98 2.88 -5.74
C THR A 198 7.78 2.80 -7.25
N ARG A 199 6.86 1.93 -7.70
CA ARG A 199 6.59 1.78 -9.12
C ARG A 199 5.97 3.03 -9.74
N ASP A 200 5.05 3.69 -9.05
CA ASP A 200 4.43 4.91 -9.55
C ASP A 200 5.48 6.01 -9.76
N ALA A 201 6.43 6.18 -8.83
CA ALA A 201 7.55 7.12 -8.99
C ALA A 201 8.44 6.76 -10.21
N MET A 202 8.72 5.48 -10.46
CA MET A 202 9.44 5.05 -11.67
C MET A 202 8.67 5.40 -12.94
N MET A 203 7.36 5.19 -12.95
CA MET A 203 6.52 5.51 -14.12
C MET A 203 6.38 7.02 -14.36
N GLU A 204 6.39 7.84 -13.30
CA GLU A 204 6.47 9.31 -13.41
C GLU A 204 7.83 9.72 -14.02
N GLN A 205 8.93 9.06 -13.66
CA GLN A 205 10.23 9.31 -14.28
C GLN A 205 10.26 8.88 -15.77
N TYR A 206 9.68 7.73 -16.10
CA TYR A 206 9.56 7.30 -17.49
C TYR A 206 8.65 8.21 -18.33
N ALA A 207 7.69 8.90 -17.73
CA ALA A 207 6.91 9.91 -18.45
C ALA A 207 7.74 11.12 -18.91
N ILE A 208 8.80 11.46 -18.15
CA ILE A 208 9.77 12.50 -18.52
C ILE A 208 10.71 12.01 -19.62
N GLU A 209 11.19 10.77 -19.50
CA GLU A 209 12.14 10.17 -20.46
C GLU A 209 11.48 9.84 -21.81
N TYR A 210 10.22 9.39 -21.78
CA TYR A 210 9.41 9.02 -22.95
C TYR A 210 8.13 9.87 -23.03
N PRO A 211 8.24 11.16 -23.39
CA PRO A 211 7.09 12.06 -23.40
C PRO A 211 6.06 11.66 -24.46
N GLY A 212 4.80 11.87 -24.18
CA GLY A 212 3.68 11.61 -25.08
C GLY A 212 2.99 10.26 -24.91
N TYR A 213 3.53 9.35 -24.08
CA TYR A 213 2.86 8.09 -23.77
C TYR A 213 1.83 8.20 -22.63
N GLY A 214 1.94 9.20 -21.74
CA GLY A 214 1.01 9.43 -20.63
C GLY A 214 1.25 8.50 -19.43
N PHE A 215 2.48 8.02 -19.24
CA PHE A 215 2.85 7.07 -18.16
C PHE A 215 2.54 7.59 -16.77
N GLU A 216 2.59 8.90 -16.56
CA GLU A 216 2.24 9.58 -15.30
C GLU A 216 0.75 9.42 -14.93
N THR A 217 -0.11 9.14 -15.91
CA THR A 217 -1.55 9.02 -15.69
C THR A 217 -2.00 7.58 -15.48
N HIS A 218 -1.46 6.66 -16.28
CA HIS A 218 -1.93 5.27 -16.32
C HIS A 218 -0.84 4.25 -15.95
N ALA A 219 0.33 4.69 -15.53
CA ALA A 219 1.41 3.83 -15.04
C ALA A 219 1.73 2.63 -15.96
N GLY A 220 1.65 2.83 -17.29
CA GLY A 220 1.95 1.82 -18.30
C GLY A 220 0.82 0.84 -18.64
N TYR A 221 -0.36 0.95 -18.03
CA TYR A 221 -1.52 0.14 -18.41
C TYR A 221 -2.01 0.45 -19.82
N GLY A 222 -2.57 -0.55 -20.51
CA GLY A 222 -3.06 -0.46 -21.88
C GLY A 222 -4.35 0.33 -22.03
N THR A 223 -4.34 1.59 -21.60
CA THR A 223 -5.44 2.53 -21.81
C THR A 223 -5.54 2.95 -23.28
N PRO A 224 -6.68 3.49 -23.73
CA PRO A 224 -6.79 4.01 -25.10
C PRO A 224 -5.69 5.03 -25.45
N ILE A 225 -5.31 5.89 -24.51
CA ILE A 225 -4.23 6.88 -24.67
C ILE A 225 -2.90 6.18 -24.90
N HIS A 226 -2.56 5.16 -24.11
CA HIS A 226 -1.32 4.41 -24.27
C HIS A 226 -1.27 3.64 -25.60
N LEU A 227 -2.37 2.98 -25.98
CA LEU A 227 -2.45 2.27 -27.27
C LEU A 227 -2.32 3.23 -28.46
N GLN A 228 -2.93 4.41 -28.40
CA GLN A 228 -2.78 5.44 -29.43
C GLN A 228 -1.33 5.96 -29.49
N ALA A 229 -0.69 6.14 -28.32
CA ALA A 229 0.71 6.55 -28.28
C ALA A 229 1.63 5.48 -28.90
N LEU A 230 1.38 4.19 -28.64
CA LEU A 230 2.08 3.09 -29.32
C LEU A 230 1.89 3.11 -30.84
N ASP A 231 0.70 3.44 -31.33
CA ASP A 231 0.42 3.54 -32.77
C ASP A 231 1.13 4.74 -33.43
N THR A 232 1.38 5.82 -32.70
CA THR A 232 1.94 7.07 -33.24
C THR A 232 3.43 7.24 -32.98
N LEU A 233 3.93 6.82 -31.81
CA LEU A 233 5.31 7.01 -31.36
C LEU A 233 6.14 5.72 -31.41
N GLY A 234 5.47 4.56 -31.58
CA GLY A 234 6.13 3.25 -31.62
C GLY A 234 6.41 2.65 -30.25
N VAL A 235 7.24 1.62 -30.23
CA VAL A 235 7.61 0.86 -29.02
C VAL A 235 8.92 1.39 -28.47
N THR A 236 9.00 1.61 -27.15
CA THR A 236 10.22 2.03 -26.43
C THR A 236 10.87 0.83 -25.71
N PRO A 237 12.10 0.96 -25.22
CA PRO A 237 12.79 -0.11 -24.48
C PRO A 237 12.05 -0.58 -23.23
N ILE A 238 11.22 0.27 -22.60
CA ILE A 238 10.46 -0.09 -21.41
C ILE A 238 9.14 -0.83 -21.70
N HIS A 239 8.77 -1.03 -22.98
CA HIS A 239 7.60 -1.83 -23.33
C HIS A 239 7.90 -3.33 -23.31
N ARG A 240 6.93 -4.10 -22.83
CA ARG A 240 6.98 -5.56 -22.74
C ARG A 240 6.58 -6.17 -24.09
N LYS A 241 7.57 -6.57 -24.86
CA LYS A 241 7.41 -7.00 -26.26
C LYS A 241 6.60 -8.29 -26.42
N THR A 242 6.55 -9.13 -25.38
CA THR A 242 5.74 -10.37 -25.38
C THR A 242 4.26 -10.12 -25.07
N PHE A 243 3.92 -8.95 -24.52
CA PHE A 243 2.53 -8.61 -24.22
C PHE A 243 1.77 -8.29 -25.49
N ARG A 244 0.61 -8.91 -25.67
CA ARG A 244 -0.15 -8.92 -26.93
C ARG A 244 -0.28 -7.55 -27.62
N PRO A 245 -0.76 -6.46 -26.95
CA PRO A 245 -0.92 -5.17 -27.62
C PRO A 245 0.41 -4.55 -28.10
N VAL A 246 1.53 -4.83 -27.43
CA VAL A 246 2.87 -4.38 -27.85
C VAL A 246 3.39 -5.26 -28.96
N LYS A 247 3.27 -6.60 -28.83
CA LYS A 247 3.70 -7.57 -29.83
C LYS A 247 3.07 -7.35 -31.20
N GLU A 248 1.82 -6.90 -31.24
CA GLU A 248 1.09 -6.61 -32.50
C GLU A 248 1.57 -5.32 -33.18
N ARG A 249 2.47 -4.55 -32.56
CA ARG A 249 3.01 -3.25 -33.03
C ARG A 249 4.53 -3.27 -33.24
N LEU A 250 5.13 -4.44 -33.10
CA LEU A 250 6.53 -4.67 -33.47
C LEU A 250 6.63 -4.98 -34.96
#